data_5cd3e7872a143697a8ac31e47ca3b022
#
_entry.id   5cd3e7872a143697a8ac31e47ca3b022
#
_cell.length_a   1.000
_cell.length_b   1.000
_cell.length_c   1.000
_cell.angle_alpha   90.00
_cell.angle_beta   90.00
_cell.angle_gamma   90.00
#
_symmetry.space_group_name_H-M   'P 1'
#
loop_
_entity.id
_entity.type
_entity.pdbx_description
1 polymer ?
#
loop_
_entity_poly.entity_id
_entity_poly.type
_entity_poly.pdbx_seq_one_letter_code
_entity_poly.pdbx_strand_id
1 'polypeptide(L)'
;MNNLCADIGYKSLNHFGEELCGDHIDVIEQDENSIVIVLADGLGSGVKASILSTLTSKIISTMVSQGLSIEDCVETIAATLPVCSVRGVAYSTFTLLRIVNNEEAEMIQYDNPMIIILRDGKNYEYPSTEMNIGGKKIYKSRIKLQENDIFIAMSDGCIHAGVGMALNFGWKREDIIEFMETFYDVGFTAKTLSTILDRKSVV
;
A
#
# COMPACT_ATOMS: atom_id res chain seq x y z
N MET A 1 -20.32 -19.23 -5.62
CA MET A 1 -19.68 -18.55 -4.46
C MET A 1 -18.20 -18.87 -4.52
N ASN A 2 -17.36 -17.89 -4.67
CA ASN A 2 -15.92 -18.07 -4.57
C ASN A 2 -15.58 -18.32 -3.10
N ASN A 3 -14.88 -19.42 -2.82
CA ASN A 3 -14.42 -19.76 -1.47
C ASN A 3 -13.04 -19.12 -1.15
N LEU A 4 -12.71 -17.99 -1.81
CA LEU A 4 -11.47 -17.29 -1.51
C LEU A 4 -11.59 -16.61 -0.14
N CYS A 5 -10.50 -16.59 0.61
CA CYS A 5 -10.35 -15.80 1.82
C CYS A 5 -9.04 -15.03 1.75
N ALA A 6 -9.03 -13.83 2.34
CA ALA A 6 -7.83 -13.03 2.41
C ALA A 6 -7.00 -13.38 3.64
N ASP A 7 -5.70 -13.62 3.43
CA ASP A 7 -4.71 -13.69 4.51
C ASP A 7 -3.87 -12.40 4.46
N ILE A 8 -3.79 -11.66 5.56
CA ILE A 8 -3.16 -10.35 5.62
C ILE A 8 -1.98 -10.38 6.56
N GLY A 9 -0.83 -9.95 6.05
CA GLY A 9 0.38 -9.75 6.83
C GLY A 9 1.03 -8.43 6.51
N TYR A 10 1.52 -7.74 7.52
CA TYR A 10 2.25 -6.49 7.33
C TYR A 10 3.41 -6.35 8.31
N LYS A 11 4.35 -5.52 7.94
CA LYS A 11 5.48 -5.09 8.73
C LYS A 11 5.63 -3.57 8.63
N SER A 12 5.96 -2.96 9.74
CA SER A 12 6.26 -1.54 9.85
C SER A 12 7.58 -1.39 10.59
N LEU A 13 8.47 -0.58 10.04
CA LEU A 13 9.78 -0.30 10.62
C LEU A 13 9.92 1.18 10.93
N ASN A 14 10.42 1.48 12.10
CA ASN A 14 10.75 2.85 12.45
C ASN A 14 12.05 3.26 11.74
N HIS A 15 12.10 4.50 11.29
CA HIS A 15 13.36 5.09 10.84
C HIS A 15 14.35 5.11 12.02
N PHE A 16 15.64 4.91 11.73
CA PHE A 16 16.68 4.87 12.76
C PHE A 16 16.65 6.17 13.61
N GLY A 17 16.54 6.00 14.91
CA GLY A 17 16.44 7.11 15.87
C GLY A 17 15.03 7.65 16.11
N GLU A 18 14.00 7.13 15.42
CA GLU A 18 12.60 7.52 15.63
C GLU A 18 11.84 6.47 16.44
N GLU A 19 10.95 6.92 17.32
CA GLU A 19 10.12 6.03 18.15
C GLU A 19 8.84 5.60 17.42
N LEU A 20 8.41 6.36 16.40
CA LEU A 20 7.18 6.11 15.63
C LEU A 20 7.48 5.95 14.15
N CYS A 21 6.77 5.01 13.52
CA CYS A 21 6.77 4.85 12.08
C CYS A 21 6.00 6.00 11.41
N GLY A 22 6.51 6.50 10.29
CA GLY A 22 5.82 7.46 9.43
C GLY A 22 4.65 6.83 8.67
N ASP A 23 4.68 5.50 8.48
CA ASP A 23 3.66 4.76 7.76
C ASP A 23 2.57 4.24 8.70
N HIS A 24 1.36 4.13 8.18
CA HIS A 24 0.23 3.54 8.90
C HIS A 24 -0.60 2.65 7.98
N ILE A 25 -0.99 1.48 8.49
CA ILE A 25 -1.87 0.54 7.81
C ILE A 25 -3.18 0.47 8.56
N ASP A 26 -4.27 0.61 7.85
CA ASP A 26 -5.62 0.41 8.37
C ASP A 26 -6.34 -0.68 7.60
N VAL A 27 -7.01 -1.57 8.32
CA VAL A 27 -7.73 -2.71 7.75
C VAL A 27 -9.15 -2.70 8.30
N ILE A 28 -10.15 -2.67 7.44
CA ILE A 28 -11.56 -2.73 7.79
C ILE A 28 -12.23 -3.88 7.05
N GLU A 29 -12.72 -4.85 7.79
CA GLU A 29 -13.62 -5.86 7.27
C GLU A 29 -15.02 -5.24 7.14
N GLN A 30 -15.53 -5.11 5.90
CA GLN A 30 -16.86 -4.54 5.65
C GLN A 30 -17.95 -5.60 5.89
N ASP A 31 -17.67 -6.82 5.49
CA ASP A 31 -18.50 -8.01 5.66
C ASP A 31 -17.63 -9.27 5.54
N GLU A 32 -18.25 -10.45 5.55
CA GLU A 32 -17.54 -11.75 5.46
C GLU A 32 -16.72 -11.93 4.16
N ASN A 33 -16.99 -11.14 3.12
CA ASN A 33 -16.42 -11.31 1.78
C ASN A 33 -15.75 -10.04 1.23
N SER A 34 -15.75 -8.97 2.01
CA SER A 34 -15.27 -7.66 1.53
C SER A 34 -14.38 -6.99 2.58
N ILE A 35 -13.22 -6.54 2.15
CA ILE A 35 -12.21 -5.92 3.01
C ILE A 35 -11.61 -4.68 2.36
N VAL A 36 -11.31 -3.69 3.17
CA VAL A 36 -10.61 -2.46 2.77
C VAL A 36 -9.29 -2.38 3.52
N ILE A 37 -8.20 -2.26 2.78
CA ILE A 37 -6.84 -2.13 3.31
C ILE A 37 -6.27 -0.82 2.79
N VAL A 38 -5.78 0.04 3.69
CA VAL A 38 -5.16 1.31 3.34
C VAL A 38 -3.77 1.38 3.95
N LEU A 39 -2.76 1.51 3.11
CA LEU A 39 -1.41 1.88 3.49
C LEU A 39 -1.24 3.38 3.20
N ALA A 40 -0.93 4.15 4.21
CA ALA A 40 -0.61 5.57 4.09
C ALA A 40 0.81 5.84 4.59
N ASP A 41 1.56 6.65 3.84
CA ASP A 41 2.91 7.09 4.18
C ASP A 41 2.90 8.61 4.43
N GLY A 42 3.28 9.00 5.63
CA GLY A 42 3.30 10.39 6.06
C GLY A 42 4.61 11.08 5.67
N LEU A 43 4.51 12.24 5.05
CA LEU A 43 5.68 12.99 4.62
C LEU A 43 6.59 13.37 5.79
N GLY A 44 7.85 12.94 5.74
CA GLY A 44 8.87 13.16 6.76
C GLY A 44 9.04 11.97 7.69
N SER A 45 9.35 12.21 8.96
CA SER A 45 9.55 11.17 9.95
C SER A 45 8.96 11.56 11.32
N GLY A 46 8.90 10.58 12.23
CA GLY A 46 8.49 10.75 13.60
C GLY A 46 7.02 11.09 13.81
N VAL A 47 6.70 11.78 14.88
CA VAL A 47 5.32 12.03 15.35
C VAL A 47 4.44 12.69 14.28
N LYS A 48 4.96 13.68 13.55
CA LYS A 48 4.18 14.40 12.54
C LYS A 48 3.79 13.50 11.38
N ALA A 49 4.72 12.74 10.84
CA ALA A 49 4.46 11.80 9.76
C ALA A 49 3.46 10.72 10.21
N SER A 50 3.65 10.17 11.40
CA SER A 50 2.76 9.17 12.00
C SER A 50 1.32 9.68 12.18
N ILE A 51 1.13 10.93 12.62
CA ILE A 51 -0.20 11.53 12.73
C ILE A 51 -0.85 11.67 11.35
N LEU A 52 -0.10 12.16 10.36
CA LEU A 52 -0.64 12.40 9.01
C LEU A 52 -1.02 11.10 8.30
N SER A 53 -0.18 10.07 8.37
CA SER A 53 -0.49 8.76 7.80
C SER A 53 -1.67 8.10 8.48
N THR A 54 -1.74 8.19 9.81
CA THR A 54 -2.88 7.68 10.60
C THR A 54 -4.19 8.37 10.20
N LEU A 55 -4.20 9.70 10.10
CA LEU A 55 -5.41 10.43 9.69
C LEU A 55 -5.80 10.09 8.25
N THR A 56 -4.83 10.05 7.32
CA THR A 56 -5.09 9.69 5.93
C THR A 56 -5.70 8.30 5.80
N SER A 57 -5.08 7.29 6.40
CA SER A 57 -5.57 5.92 6.33
C SER A 57 -6.96 5.78 6.94
N LYS A 58 -7.21 6.41 8.09
CA LYS A 58 -8.52 6.38 8.78
C LYS A 58 -9.62 7.09 7.99
N ILE A 59 -9.33 8.24 7.38
CA ILE A 59 -10.30 8.93 6.53
C ILE A 59 -10.68 8.03 5.36
N ILE A 60 -9.70 7.53 4.59
CA ILE A 60 -9.95 6.71 3.41
C ILE A 60 -10.69 5.43 3.79
N SER A 61 -10.17 4.66 4.74
CA SER A 61 -10.74 3.37 5.10
C SER A 61 -12.18 3.51 5.60
N THR A 62 -12.45 4.51 6.43
CA THR A 62 -13.80 4.77 6.95
C THR A 62 -14.76 5.21 5.84
N MET A 63 -14.37 6.17 5.00
CA MET A 63 -15.24 6.68 3.94
C MET A 63 -15.53 5.60 2.89
N VAL A 64 -14.51 4.86 2.45
CA VAL A 64 -14.67 3.77 1.47
C VAL A 64 -15.50 2.62 2.05
N SER A 65 -15.32 2.27 3.32
CA SER A 65 -16.14 1.24 3.97
C SER A 65 -17.61 1.62 4.08
N GLN A 66 -17.91 2.92 4.10
CA GLN A 66 -19.29 3.44 4.06
C GLN A 66 -19.83 3.62 2.63
N GLY A 67 -19.08 3.22 1.60
CA GLY A 67 -19.50 3.28 0.21
C GLY A 67 -19.28 4.63 -0.48
N LEU A 68 -18.54 5.54 0.15
CA LEU A 68 -18.16 6.80 -0.49
C LEU A 68 -17.15 6.59 -1.60
N SER A 69 -17.11 7.48 -2.59
CA SER A 69 -16.20 7.41 -3.70
C SER A 69 -14.77 7.77 -3.28
N ILE A 70 -13.79 7.35 -4.06
CA ILE A 70 -12.41 7.76 -3.82
C ILE A 70 -12.21 9.26 -4.08
N GLU A 71 -12.98 9.82 -4.98
CA GLU A 71 -13.00 11.24 -5.27
C GLU A 71 -13.38 12.03 -4.00
N ASP A 72 -14.46 11.65 -3.31
CA ASP A 72 -14.88 12.26 -2.04
C ASP A 72 -13.81 12.10 -0.95
N CYS A 73 -13.13 10.94 -0.90
CA CYS A 73 -12.03 10.71 0.04
C CYS A 73 -10.86 11.66 -0.21
N VAL A 74 -10.44 11.80 -1.46
CA VAL A 74 -9.31 12.66 -1.83
C VAL A 74 -9.64 14.13 -1.58
N GLU A 75 -10.86 14.57 -1.91
CA GLU A 75 -11.32 15.93 -1.63
C GLU A 75 -11.36 16.21 -0.12
N THR A 76 -11.84 15.25 0.67
CA THR A 76 -11.85 15.35 2.14
C THR A 76 -10.44 15.47 2.71
N ILE A 77 -9.51 14.65 2.22
CA ILE A 77 -8.10 14.72 2.62
C ILE A 77 -7.50 16.06 2.25
N ALA A 78 -7.73 16.54 1.03
CA ALA A 78 -7.23 17.82 0.56
C ALA A 78 -7.77 19.00 1.36
N ALA A 79 -9.01 18.91 1.83
CA ALA A 79 -9.65 19.95 2.64
C ALA A 79 -9.24 19.88 4.13
N THR A 80 -8.91 18.70 4.63
CA THR A 80 -8.69 18.44 6.07
C THR A 80 -7.22 18.48 6.46
N LEU A 81 -6.36 17.90 5.62
CA LEU A 81 -4.94 17.83 5.90
C LEU A 81 -4.20 19.03 5.30
N PRO A 82 -3.26 19.62 6.07
CA PRO A 82 -2.52 20.75 5.59
C PRO A 82 -1.66 20.39 4.36
N VAL A 83 -1.58 21.26 3.39
CA VAL A 83 -0.73 21.11 2.18
C VAL A 83 0.68 21.63 2.49
N CYS A 84 1.71 20.91 2.08
CA CYS A 84 3.08 21.40 2.18
C CYS A 84 3.28 22.60 1.25
N SER A 85 3.46 23.78 1.82
CA SER A 85 3.68 25.03 1.06
C SER A 85 4.93 24.99 0.16
N VAL A 86 5.89 24.09 0.47
CA VAL A 86 7.18 23.99 -0.26
C VAL A 86 7.07 23.03 -1.46
N ARG A 87 6.29 21.93 -1.32
CA ARG A 87 6.20 20.88 -2.35
C ARG A 87 4.86 20.83 -3.09
N GLY A 88 3.85 21.57 -2.64
CA GLY A 88 2.50 21.55 -3.24
C GLY A 88 1.78 20.19 -3.14
N VAL A 89 2.32 19.25 -2.36
CA VAL A 89 1.84 17.87 -2.23
C VAL A 89 1.05 17.74 -0.92
N ALA A 90 0.00 16.95 -0.90
CA ALA A 90 -0.62 16.52 0.34
C ALA A 90 0.41 15.78 1.20
N TYR A 91 0.32 15.92 2.51
CA TYR A 91 1.32 15.41 3.44
C TYR A 91 1.34 13.89 3.61
N SER A 92 0.55 13.16 2.85
CA SER A 92 0.55 11.70 2.89
C SER A 92 0.26 11.15 1.50
N THR A 93 1.03 10.15 1.13
CA THR A 93 0.75 9.29 -0.02
C THR A 93 -0.08 8.10 0.45
N PHE A 94 -0.73 7.38 -0.43
CA PHE A 94 -1.50 6.22 -0.01
C PHE A 94 -1.66 5.16 -1.10
N THR A 95 -1.89 3.95 -0.64
CA THR A 95 -2.33 2.80 -1.44
C THR A 95 -3.57 2.23 -0.79
N LEU A 96 -4.66 2.14 -1.54
CA LEU A 96 -5.89 1.46 -1.15
C LEU A 96 -6.00 0.16 -1.95
N LEU A 97 -6.24 -0.93 -1.24
CA LEU A 97 -6.64 -2.21 -1.81
C LEU A 97 -8.00 -2.58 -1.21
N ARG A 98 -9.02 -2.68 -2.06
CA ARG A 98 -10.35 -3.12 -1.68
C ARG A 98 -10.66 -4.45 -2.35
N ILE A 99 -10.99 -5.45 -1.55
CA ILE A 99 -11.51 -6.73 -2.02
C ILE A 99 -13.02 -6.70 -1.89
N VAL A 100 -13.72 -7.06 -2.95
CA VAL A 100 -15.18 -7.03 -3.04
C VAL A 100 -15.71 -8.42 -3.35
N ASN A 101 -16.57 -8.94 -2.48
CA ASN A 101 -17.24 -10.23 -2.61
C ASN A 101 -16.28 -11.42 -2.81
N ASN A 102 -15.03 -11.31 -2.37
CA ASN A 102 -13.97 -12.27 -2.66
C ASN A 102 -13.81 -12.61 -4.17
N GLU A 103 -14.22 -11.69 -5.06
CA GLU A 103 -14.19 -11.89 -6.52
C GLU A 103 -13.31 -10.88 -7.25
N GLU A 104 -13.28 -9.65 -6.77
CA GLU A 104 -12.57 -8.55 -7.41
C GLU A 104 -11.67 -7.80 -6.42
N ALA A 105 -10.52 -7.34 -6.92
CA ALA A 105 -9.67 -6.39 -6.24
C ALA A 105 -9.70 -5.05 -6.98
N GLU A 106 -10.01 -3.98 -6.26
CA GLU A 106 -9.87 -2.59 -6.69
C GLU A 106 -8.66 -1.99 -5.99
N MET A 107 -7.75 -1.42 -6.77
CA MET A 107 -6.53 -0.78 -6.27
C MET A 107 -6.54 0.68 -6.65
N ILE A 108 -6.23 1.55 -5.70
CA ILE A 108 -6.13 2.99 -5.90
C ILE A 108 -4.84 3.47 -5.25
N GLN A 109 -4.00 4.15 -6.00
CA GLN A 109 -2.65 4.49 -5.58
C GLN A 109 -2.34 5.95 -5.87
N TYR A 110 -1.83 6.63 -4.86
CA TYR A 110 -1.37 8.00 -4.95
C TYR A 110 0.06 8.09 -4.43
N ASP A 111 0.99 8.32 -5.36
CA ASP A 111 2.42 8.59 -5.13
C ASP A 111 3.17 7.54 -4.26
N ASN A 112 2.60 6.35 -4.13
CA ASN A 112 3.26 5.16 -3.59
C ASN A 112 3.74 4.24 -4.73
N PRO A 113 4.71 3.36 -4.48
CA PRO A 113 5.09 2.32 -5.43
C PRO A 113 3.88 1.48 -5.85
N MET A 114 3.77 1.20 -7.15
CA MET A 114 2.66 0.39 -7.68
C MET A 114 2.65 -1.00 -7.03
N ILE A 115 1.47 -1.45 -6.59
CA ILE A 115 1.27 -2.81 -6.05
C ILE A 115 1.91 -3.83 -7.00
N ILE A 116 2.66 -4.76 -6.44
CA ILE A 116 3.12 -5.95 -7.16
C ILE A 116 2.09 -7.04 -6.94
N ILE A 117 1.69 -7.70 -8.01
CA ILE A 117 0.80 -8.87 -7.94
C ILE A 117 1.59 -10.08 -8.42
N LEU A 118 1.65 -11.12 -7.58
CA LEU A 118 2.12 -12.42 -8.02
C LEU A 118 0.92 -13.33 -8.22
N ARG A 119 0.80 -13.89 -9.41
CA ARG A 119 -0.19 -14.89 -9.80
C ARG A 119 0.54 -16.16 -10.21
N ASP A 120 0.21 -17.26 -9.60
CA ASP A 120 0.97 -18.52 -9.75
C ASP A 120 2.49 -18.35 -9.52
N GLY A 121 2.87 -17.48 -8.57
CA GLY A 121 4.26 -17.19 -8.23
C GLY A 121 5.02 -16.32 -9.24
N LYS A 122 4.33 -15.73 -10.21
CA LYS A 122 4.93 -14.87 -11.23
C LYS A 122 4.28 -13.49 -11.24
N ASN A 123 5.10 -12.47 -11.54
CA ASN A 123 4.60 -11.12 -11.66
C ASN A 123 3.47 -11.03 -12.69
N TYR A 124 2.34 -10.49 -12.26
CA TYR A 124 1.18 -10.26 -13.08
C TYR A 124 1.04 -8.78 -13.36
N GLU A 125 1.21 -8.39 -14.63
CA GLU A 125 0.99 -7.03 -15.07
C GLU A 125 -0.52 -6.78 -15.25
N TYR A 126 -1.00 -5.70 -14.63
CA TYR A 126 -2.43 -5.35 -14.64
C TYR A 126 -2.66 -3.96 -15.24
N PRO A 127 -3.81 -3.74 -15.90
CA PRO A 127 -4.14 -2.44 -16.48
C PRO A 127 -4.36 -1.39 -15.37
N SER A 128 -3.88 -0.18 -15.60
CA SER A 128 -4.08 0.95 -14.71
C SER A 128 -4.56 2.16 -15.50
N THR A 129 -5.48 2.91 -14.93
CA THR A 129 -6.01 4.16 -15.48
C THR A 129 -5.56 5.32 -14.61
N GLU A 130 -4.93 6.32 -15.20
CA GLU A 130 -4.59 7.56 -14.53
C GLU A 130 -5.82 8.46 -14.43
N MET A 131 -6.09 8.98 -13.25
CA MET A 131 -7.13 9.95 -12.94
C MET A 131 -6.48 11.19 -12.34
N ASN A 132 -7.03 12.38 -12.62
CA ASN A 132 -6.60 13.61 -11.97
C ASN A 132 -7.71 14.09 -11.03
N ILE A 133 -7.44 14.08 -9.73
CA ILE A 133 -8.37 14.53 -8.69
C ILE A 133 -7.70 15.63 -7.88
N GLY A 134 -8.24 16.84 -7.92
CA GLY A 134 -7.67 17.98 -7.20
C GLY A 134 -6.23 18.31 -7.59
N GLY A 135 -5.84 18.09 -8.86
CA GLY A 135 -4.47 18.29 -9.35
C GLY A 135 -3.49 17.15 -9.02
N LYS A 136 -3.97 16.04 -8.44
CA LYS A 136 -3.17 14.87 -8.07
C LYS A 136 -3.40 13.74 -9.06
N LYS A 137 -2.31 13.08 -9.48
CA LYS A 137 -2.36 11.89 -10.32
C LYS A 137 -2.61 10.67 -9.44
N ILE A 138 -3.73 10.02 -9.67
CA ILE A 138 -4.15 8.84 -8.94
C ILE A 138 -4.30 7.70 -9.96
N TYR A 139 -3.78 6.54 -9.62
CA TYR A 139 -3.87 5.35 -10.46
C TYR A 139 -4.92 4.41 -9.92
N LYS A 140 -5.88 4.05 -10.79
CA LYS A 140 -6.96 3.11 -10.47
C LYS A 140 -6.83 1.85 -11.32
N SER A 141 -6.95 0.70 -10.67
CA SER A 141 -6.93 -0.61 -11.30
C SER A 141 -8.01 -1.50 -10.72
N ARG A 142 -8.54 -2.41 -11.53
CA ARG A 142 -9.49 -3.42 -11.10
C ARG A 142 -9.17 -4.74 -11.78
N ILE A 143 -9.10 -5.81 -11.00
CA ILE A 143 -8.84 -7.16 -11.52
C ILE A 143 -9.79 -8.17 -10.88
N LYS A 144 -10.02 -9.28 -11.55
CA LYS A 144 -10.64 -10.47 -10.95
C LYS A 144 -9.60 -11.24 -10.16
N LEU A 145 -9.98 -11.63 -8.95
CA LEU A 145 -9.16 -12.45 -8.09
C LEU A 145 -9.06 -13.88 -8.61
N GLN A 146 -7.89 -14.47 -8.37
CA GLN A 146 -7.65 -15.89 -8.53
C GLN A 146 -7.09 -16.46 -7.22
N GLU A 147 -7.23 -17.76 -7.05
CA GLU A 147 -6.64 -18.47 -5.92
C GLU A 147 -5.12 -18.28 -5.91
N ASN A 148 -4.55 -18.03 -4.74
CA ASN A 148 -3.13 -17.78 -4.54
C ASN A 148 -2.59 -16.47 -5.18
N ASP A 149 -3.45 -15.54 -5.57
CA ASP A 149 -2.99 -14.19 -5.88
C ASP A 149 -2.36 -13.53 -4.64
N ILE A 150 -1.16 -12.98 -4.80
CA ILE A 150 -0.47 -12.24 -3.74
C ILE A 150 -0.36 -10.77 -4.14
N PHE A 151 -0.86 -9.89 -3.29
CA PHE A 151 -0.75 -8.45 -3.43
C PHE A 151 0.32 -7.94 -2.49
N ILE A 152 1.33 -7.24 -3.01
CA ILE A 152 2.40 -6.63 -2.24
C ILE A 152 2.29 -5.12 -2.39
N ALA A 153 1.80 -4.47 -1.34
CA ALA A 153 1.78 -3.01 -1.21
C ALA A 153 2.94 -2.56 -0.33
N MET A 154 3.59 -1.47 -0.70
CA MET A 154 4.72 -0.92 0.03
C MET A 154 4.74 0.60 -0.03
N SER A 155 5.33 1.25 0.98
CA SER A 155 5.70 2.65 0.93
C SER A 155 7.03 2.85 0.20
N ASP A 156 7.41 4.10 -0.05
CA ASP A 156 8.67 4.44 -0.71
C ASP A 156 9.90 4.03 0.13
N GLY A 157 9.75 3.91 1.45
CA GLY A 157 10.79 3.41 2.34
C GLY A 157 11.33 2.04 1.94
N CYS A 158 10.51 1.19 1.33
CA CYS A 158 10.95 -0.12 0.84
C CYS A 158 11.90 -0.01 -0.37
N ILE A 159 11.59 0.86 -1.33
CA ILE A 159 12.46 1.08 -2.50
C ILE A 159 13.71 1.90 -2.17
N HIS A 160 13.66 2.71 -1.13
CA HIS A 160 14.83 3.45 -0.63
C HIS A 160 15.66 2.69 0.38
N ALA A 161 15.30 1.45 0.72
CA ALA A 161 16.02 0.62 1.67
C ALA A 161 17.48 0.42 1.23
N GLY A 162 18.40 0.55 2.19
CA GLY A 162 19.84 0.37 1.96
C GLY A 162 20.56 1.49 1.22
N VAL A 163 19.89 2.59 0.86
CA VAL A 163 20.53 3.73 0.20
C VAL A 163 21.62 4.31 1.10
N GLY A 164 22.82 4.47 0.52
CA GLY A 164 23.99 5.01 1.22
C GLY A 164 24.74 4.01 2.13
N MET A 165 24.26 2.77 2.25
CA MET A 165 24.94 1.69 2.99
C MET A 165 25.24 0.48 2.12
N ALA A 166 24.28 -0.39 1.90
CA ALA A 166 24.46 -1.63 1.14
C ALA A 166 24.12 -1.47 -0.36
N LEU A 167 23.24 -0.54 -0.69
CA LEU A 167 22.78 -0.29 -2.05
C LEU A 167 22.97 1.18 -2.42
N ASN A 168 23.67 1.46 -3.52
CA ASN A 168 23.93 2.83 -3.96
C ASN A 168 22.67 3.59 -4.42
N PHE A 169 21.66 2.87 -4.95
CA PHE A 169 20.46 3.44 -5.57
C PHE A 169 19.15 2.91 -4.98
N GLY A 170 19.20 2.26 -3.81
CA GLY A 170 18.04 1.60 -3.23
C GLY A 170 17.69 0.28 -3.92
N TRP A 171 16.50 -0.22 -3.66
CA TRP A 171 16.01 -1.50 -4.15
C TRP A 171 14.95 -1.26 -5.23
N LYS A 172 15.28 -1.56 -6.47
CA LYS A 172 14.35 -1.33 -7.58
C LYS A 172 13.14 -2.27 -7.51
N ARG A 173 12.01 -1.82 -8.04
CA ARG A 173 10.79 -2.61 -8.11
C ARG A 173 11.01 -3.97 -8.77
N GLU A 174 11.79 -4.02 -9.84
CA GLU A 174 12.13 -5.24 -10.57
C GLU A 174 12.92 -6.24 -9.70
N ASP A 175 13.84 -5.73 -8.89
CA ASP A 175 14.63 -6.57 -7.96
C ASP A 175 13.74 -7.15 -6.85
N ILE A 176 12.74 -6.37 -6.39
CA ILE A 176 11.74 -6.83 -5.42
C ILE A 176 10.87 -7.94 -6.02
N ILE A 177 10.43 -7.77 -7.26
CA ILE A 177 9.66 -8.79 -7.99
C ILE A 177 10.45 -10.09 -8.09
N GLU A 178 11.67 -10.03 -8.61
CA GLU A 178 12.54 -11.21 -8.78
C GLU A 178 12.80 -11.90 -7.43
N PHE A 179 13.04 -11.11 -6.39
CA PHE A 179 13.24 -11.63 -5.05
C PHE A 179 11.98 -12.35 -4.54
N MET A 180 10.82 -11.74 -4.65
CA MET A 180 9.57 -12.33 -4.17
C MET A 180 9.16 -13.56 -5.00
N GLU A 181 9.38 -13.56 -6.32
CA GLU A 181 9.18 -14.75 -7.16
C GLU A 181 10.09 -15.92 -6.73
N THR A 182 11.31 -15.62 -6.30
CA THR A 182 12.28 -16.65 -5.86
C THR A 182 11.84 -17.28 -4.53
N PHE A 183 11.25 -16.49 -3.63
CA PHE A 183 10.81 -16.94 -2.32
C PHE A 183 9.34 -17.32 -2.25
N TYR A 184 8.63 -17.28 -3.38
CA TYR A 184 7.23 -17.68 -3.42
C TYR A 184 7.10 -19.19 -3.09
N ASP A 185 6.22 -19.48 -2.14
CA ASP A 185 5.75 -20.84 -1.83
C ASP A 185 4.26 -20.75 -1.48
N VAL A 186 3.44 -21.61 -2.05
CA VAL A 186 1.98 -21.68 -1.81
C VAL A 186 1.65 -21.90 -0.33
N GLY A 187 2.56 -22.49 0.43
CA GLY A 187 2.38 -22.72 1.87
C GLY A 187 2.69 -21.52 2.77
N PHE A 188 3.22 -20.42 2.23
CA PHE A 188 3.58 -19.27 3.05
C PHE A 188 2.37 -18.39 3.34
N THR A 189 2.25 -17.99 4.62
CA THR A 189 1.28 -16.98 5.05
C THR A 189 1.74 -15.59 4.63
N ALA A 190 0.80 -14.65 4.50
CA ALA A 190 1.10 -13.25 4.22
C ALA A 190 2.05 -12.63 5.27
N LYS A 191 1.94 -13.05 6.54
CA LYS A 191 2.87 -12.65 7.61
C LYS A 191 4.29 -13.17 7.36
N THR A 192 4.44 -14.38 6.85
CA THR A 192 5.76 -14.95 6.50
C THR A 192 6.37 -14.18 5.34
N LEU A 193 5.60 -13.95 4.28
CA LEU A 193 6.05 -13.20 3.10
C LEU A 193 6.44 -11.75 3.46
N SER A 194 5.64 -11.06 4.27
CA SER A 194 5.96 -9.71 4.74
C SER A 194 7.25 -9.69 5.58
N THR A 195 7.51 -10.73 6.37
CA THR A 195 8.74 -10.86 7.16
C THR A 195 9.97 -11.15 6.29
N ILE A 196 9.80 -11.93 5.23
CA ILE A 196 10.89 -12.22 4.27
C ILE A 196 11.29 -10.92 3.54
N LEU A 197 10.31 -10.17 3.05
CA LEU A 197 10.51 -8.88 2.39
C LEU A 197 11.19 -7.88 3.32
N ASP A 198 10.71 -7.76 4.56
CA ASP A 198 11.25 -6.88 5.58
C ASP A 198 12.73 -7.17 5.90
N ARG A 199 13.10 -8.44 6.11
CA ARG A 199 14.49 -8.82 6.38
C ARG A 199 15.45 -8.43 5.25
N LYS A 200 14.98 -8.38 4.02
CA LYS A 200 15.79 -7.96 2.88
C LYS A 200 15.92 -6.45 2.80
N SER A 201 14.89 -5.70 3.19
CA SER A 201 14.90 -4.23 3.17
C SER A 201 15.76 -3.62 4.29
N VAL A 202 16.05 -4.37 5.37
CA VAL A 202 16.82 -3.90 6.54
C VAL A 202 18.35 -4.08 6.38
N VAL A 203 18.81 -4.73 5.34
CA VAL A 203 20.26 -5.02 5.15
C VAL A 203 21.04 -3.86 4.55
#